data_4f8513e3ffdd8d6cbaa58edccb799396
#
_entry.id   4f8513e3ffdd8d6cbaa58edccb799396
#
_cell.length_a   1.000
_cell.length_b   1.000
_cell.length_c   1.000
_cell.angle_alpha   90.00
_cell.angle_beta   90.00
_cell.angle_gamma   90.00
#
_symmetry.space_group_name_H-M   'P 1'
#
loop_
_entity.id
_entity.type
_entity.pdbx_description
1 polymer ?
#
loop_
_entity_poly.entity_id
_entity_poly.type
_entity_poly.pdbx_seq_one_letter_code
_entity_poly.pdbx_strand_id
1 'polypeptide(L)'
;MNESEFVDRRRKDWDRLLELCALGENSPKALGGTLLVEFVRLYRLAAADLSRARTESSNLVLISQLNQLVGRAYAVLYRNPRKGVAETLRGALLAG
;
A
#
# COMPACT_ATOMS: atom_id res chain seq x y z
N MET A 1 1.62 21.27 -4.90
CA MET A 1 1.80 20.41 -3.69
C MET A 1 3.12 20.73 -3.01
N ASN A 2 3.11 20.92 -1.70
CA ASN A 2 4.37 20.97 -0.95
C ASN A 2 4.82 19.53 -0.71
N GLU A 3 5.80 19.08 -1.48
CA GLU A 3 6.26 17.70 -1.45
C GLU A 3 6.84 17.30 -0.11
N SER A 4 7.62 18.20 0.54
CA SER A 4 8.21 17.91 1.84
C SER A 4 7.14 17.69 2.92
N GLU A 5 6.11 18.52 2.96
CA GLU A 5 4.99 18.35 3.88
C GLU A 5 4.20 17.08 3.58
N PHE A 6 3.99 16.79 2.31
CA PHE A 6 3.30 15.57 1.89
C PHE A 6 4.05 14.33 2.38
N VAL A 7 5.35 14.26 2.14
CA VAL A 7 6.18 13.12 2.57
C VAL A 7 6.15 13.01 4.10
N ASP A 8 6.32 14.12 4.82
CA ASP A 8 6.33 14.11 6.28
C ASP A 8 5.02 13.57 6.87
N ARG A 9 3.88 13.97 6.30
CA ARG A 9 2.56 13.51 6.77
C ARG A 9 2.31 12.04 6.46
N ARG A 10 2.84 11.54 5.34
CA ARG A 10 2.53 10.21 4.86
C ARG A 10 3.53 9.14 5.28
N ARG A 11 4.76 9.55 5.68
CA ARG A 11 5.86 8.63 5.96
C ARG A 11 5.50 7.55 6.99
N LYS A 12 4.82 7.93 8.04
CA LYS A 12 4.43 7.01 9.12
C LYS A 12 3.57 5.86 8.59
N ASP A 13 2.62 6.18 7.73
CA ASP A 13 1.75 5.18 7.13
C ASP A 13 2.52 4.29 6.15
N TRP A 14 3.43 4.86 5.36
CA TRP A 14 4.26 4.08 4.44
C TRP A 14 5.17 3.12 5.21
N ASP A 15 5.78 3.58 6.29
CA ASP A 15 6.64 2.74 7.13
C ASP A 15 5.84 1.60 7.75
N ARG A 16 4.64 1.89 8.23
CA ARG A 16 3.75 0.86 8.79
C ARG A 16 3.35 -0.16 7.73
N LEU A 17 3.05 0.31 6.53
CA LEU A 17 2.72 -0.60 5.42
C LEU A 17 3.91 -1.51 5.08
N LEU A 18 5.13 -0.97 5.09
CA LEU A 18 6.34 -1.78 4.89
C LEU A 18 6.49 -2.86 5.94
N GLU A 19 6.25 -2.55 7.21
CA GLU A 19 6.28 -3.54 8.29
C GLU A 19 5.28 -4.67 8.04
N LEU A 20 4.07 -4.32 7.63
CA LEU A 20 3.03 -5.32 7.38
C LEU A 20 3.30 -6.12 6.12
N CYS A 21 3.95 -5.52 5.10
CA CYS A 21 4.43 -6.26 3.94
C CYS A 21 5.41 -7.36 4.37
N ALA A 22 6.39 -6.99 5.20
CA ALA A 22 7.38 -7.95 5.69
C ALA A 22 6.72 -9.08 6.49
N LEU A 23 5.76 -8.74 7.35
CA LEU A 23 5.00 -9.74 8.11
C LEU A 23 4.28 -10.71 7.17
N GLY A 24 3.55 -10.21 6.20
CA GLY A 24 2.80 -11.03 5.27
C GLY A 24 3.67 -11.86 4.34
N GLU A 25 4.86 -11.37 3.98
CA GLU A 25 5.83 -12.12 3.16
C GLU A 25 6.43 -13.28 3.93
N ASN A 26 6.74 -13.07 5.21
CA ASN A 26 7.34 -14.11 6.06
C ASN A 26 6.31 -15.12 6.57
N SER A 27 5.09 -14.66 6.83
CA SER A 27 4.03 -15.51 7.35
C SER A 27 2.68 -15.03 6.83
N PRO A 28 2.25 -15.52 5.65
CA PRO A 28 0.99 -15.08 5.06
C PRO A 28 -0.22 -15.21 5.98
N LYS A 29 -0.24 -16.24 6.82
CA LYS A 29 -1.34 -16.47 7.75
C LYS A 29 -1.37 -15.49 8.93
N ALA A 30 -0.23 -14.86 9.24
CA ALA A 30 -0.16 -13.89 10.33
C ALA A 30 -0.90 -12.59 9.97
N LEU A 31 -1.02 -12.29 8.69
CA LEU A 31 -1.70 -11.08 8.21
C LEU A 31 -3.20 -11.36 8.09
N GLY A 32 -3.90 -11.21 9.21
CA GLY A 32 -5.34 -11.45 9.27
C GLY A 32 -6.01 -10.63 10.36
N GLY A 33 -7.33 -10.75 10.48
CA GLY A 33 -8.09 -10.00 11.47
C GLY A 33 -7.89 -8.50 11.33
N THR A 34 -7.65 -7.83 12.44
CA THR A 34 -7.45 -6.39 12.48
C THR A 34 -6.21 -5.93 11.71
N LEU A 35 -5.16 -6.75 11.67
CA LEU A 35 -3.96 -6.45 10.89
C LEU A 35 -4.24 -6.43 9.40
N LEU A 36 -5.08 -7.33 8.92
CA LEU A 36 -5.45 -7.37 7.50
C LEU A 36 -6.28 -6.15 7.13
N VAL A 37 -7.22 -5.76 7.99
CA VAL A 37 -8.02 -4.55 7.79
C VAL A 37 -7.13 -3.31 7.72
N GLU A 38 -6.20 -3.20 8.64
CA GLU A 38 -5.22 -2.11 8.65
C GLU A 38 -4.39 -2.10 7.37
N PHE A 39 -3.92 -3.27 6.95
CA PHE A 39 -3.09 -3.42 5.76
C PHE A 39 -3.83 -2.97 4.50
N VAL A 40 -5.08 -3.41 4.32
CA VAL A 40 -5.89 -3.02 3.16
C VAL A 40 -6.09 -1.50 3.13
N ARG A 41 -6.38 -0.91 4.29
CA ARG A 41 -6.55 0.54 4.40
C ARG A 41 -5.28 1.28 4.00
N LEU A 42 -4.13 0.85 4.53
CA LEU A 42 -2.83 1.47 4.23
C LEU A 42 -2.46 1.30 2.76
N TYR A 43 -2.74 0.13 2.18
CA TYR A 43 -2.53 -0.12 0.76
C TYR A 43 -3.31 0.87 -0.10
N ARG A 44 -4.59 1.06 0.19
CA ARG A 44 -5.44 1.98 -0.57
C ARG A 44 -4.95 3.42 -0.45
N LEU A 45 -4.53 3.83 0.74
CA LEU A 45 -3.97 5.15 0.96
C LEU A 45 -2.65 5.35 0.19
N ALA A 46 -1.78 4.35 0.21
CA ALA A 46 -0.51 4.41 -0.54
C ALA A 46 -0.75 4.47 -2.05
N ALA A 47 -1.73 3.74 -2.55
CA ALA A 47 -2.12 3.79 -3.97
C ALA A 47 -2.61 5.19 -4.36
N ALA A 48 -3.39 5.84 -3.49
CA ALA A 48 -3.84 7.21 -3.69
C ALA A 48 -2.65 8.19 -3.64
N ASP A 49 -1.70 7.97 -2.72
CA ASP A 49 -0.48 8.77 -2.62
C ASP A 49 0.35 8.67 -3.89
N LEU A 50 0.48 7.46 -4.45
CA LEU A 50 1.19 7.24 -5.71
C LEU A 50 0.54 7.99 -6.87
N SER A 51 -0.78 7.91 -6.97
CA SER A 51 -1.54 8.62 -7.99
C SER A 51 -1.32 10.12 -7.88
N ARG A 52 -1.37 10.65 -6.66
CA ARG A 52 -1.15 12.07 -6.40
C ARG A 52 0.28 12.48 -6.76
N ALA A 53 1.28 11.68 -6.39
CA ALA A 53 2.67 11.98 -6.71
C ALA A 53 2.92 12.00 -8.22
N ARG A 54 2.32 11.07 -8.95
CA ARG A 54 2.43 11.03 -10.42
C ARG A 54 1.84 12.27 -11.08
N THR A 55 0.80 12.82 -10.50
CA THR A 55 0.08 13.98 -11.04
C THR A 55 0.73 15.31 -10.64
N GLU A 56 1.19 15.40 -9.39
CA GLU A 56 1.58 16.68 -8.81
C GLU A 56 3.08 16.81 -8.54
N SER A 57 3.86 15.76 -8.70
CA SER A 57 5.31 15.77 -8.43
C SER A 57 6.09 15.37 -9.66
N SER A 58 7.28 15.95 -9.80
CA SER A 58 8.26 15.52 -10.80
C SER A 58 9.40 14.71 -10.18
N ASN A 59 9.32 14.38 -8.89
CA ASN A 59 10.35 13.64 -8.18
C ASN A 59 10.24 12.16 -8.51
N LEU A 60 11.06 11.70 -9.46
CA LEU A 60 11.04 10.32 -9.93
C LEU A 60 11.43 9.32 -8.85
N VAL A 61 12.28 9.71 -7.90
CA VAL A 61 12.66 8.85 -6.78
C VAL A 61 11.45 8.56 -5.88
N LEU A 62 10.71 9.61 -5.53
CA LEU A 62 9.50 9.47 -4.72
C LEU A 62 8.46 8.58 -5.43
N ILE A 63 8.21 8.85 -6.70
CA ILE A 63 7.26 8.07 -7.49
C ILE A 63 7.68 6.61 -7.57
N SER A 64 8.96 6.35 -7.80
CA SER A 64 9.50 5.00 -7.87
C SER A 64 9.35 4.25 -6.54
N GLN A 65 9.65 4.92 -5.42
CA GLN A 65 9.52 4.34 -4.09
C GLN A 65 8.08 3.98 -3.78
N LEU A 66 7.14 4.88 -4.08
CA LEU A 66 5.71 4.63 -3.87
C LEU A 66 5.21 3.51 -4.78
N ASN A 67 5.68 3.48 -6.03
CA ASN A 67 5.31 2.43 -6.96
C ASN A 67 5.76 1.06 -6.47
N GLN A 68 6.98 0.96 -5.93
CA GLN A 68 7.50 -0.28 -5.36
C GLN A 68 6.70 -0.71 -4.12
N LEU A 69 6.38 0.24 -3.25
CA LEU A 69 5.61 -0.04 -2.04
C LEU A 69 4.22 -0.57 -2.38
N VAL A 70 3.53 0.10 -3.29
CA VAL A 70 2.18 -0.29 -3.71
C VAL A 70 2.22 -1.67 -4.39
N GLY A 71 3.19 -1.89 -5.27
CA GLY A 71 3.34 -3.18 -5.95
C GLY A 71 3.64 -4.31 -4.99
N ARG A 72 4.49 -4.08 -4.00
CA ARG A 72 4.83 -5.06 -2.97
C ARG A 72 3.61 -5.40 -2.11
N ALA A 73 2.88 -4.39 -1.69
CA ALA A 73 1.66 -4.57 -0.89
C ALA A 73 0.58 -5.33 -1.68
N TYR A 74 0.42 -4.99 -2.96
CA TYR A 74 -0.51 -5.71 -3.82
C TYR A 74 -0.15 -7.20 -3.88
N ALA A 75 1.12 -7.54 -4.08
CA ALA A 75 1.57 -8.93 -4.17
C ALA A 75 1.30 -9.69 -2.87
N VAL A 76 1.53 -9.04 -1.71
CA VAL A 76 1.26 -9.65 -0.41
C VAL A 76 -0.23 -9.94 -0.25
N LEU A 77 -1.08 -8.98 -0.57
CA LEU A 77 -2.54 -9.13 -0.47
C LEU A 77 -3.06 -10.20 -1.42
N TYR A 78 -2.57 -10.22 -2.65
CA TYR A 78 -3.00 -11.18 -3.66
C TYR A 78 -2.72 -12.62 -3.22
N ARG A 79 -1.60 -12.84 -2.52
CA ARG A 79 -1.19 -14.17 -2.04
C ARG A 79 -1.77 -14.54 -0.68
N ASN A 80 -2.51 -13.63 -0.05
CA ASN A 80 -3.12 -13.91 1.25
C ASN A 80 -4.11 -15.07 1.10
N PRO A 81 -4.03 -16.11 1.97
CA PRO A 81 -4.86 -17.31 1.85
C PRO A 81 -6.34 -17.10 2.22
N ARG A 82 -6.69 -15.95 2.77
CA ARG A 82 -8.06 -15.69 3.22
C ARG A 82 -8.98 -15.48 2.03
N LYS A 83 -10.15 -16.11 2.12
CA LYS A 83 -11.16 -16.06 1.08
C LYS A 83 -11.63 -14.62 0.85
N GLY A 84 -11.71 -14.22 -0.41
CA GLY A 84 -12.27 -12.94 -0.79
C GLY A 84 -11.28 -11.76 -0.83
N VAL A 85 -10.05 -11.94 -0.33
CA VAL A 85 -9.07 -10.85 -0.32
C VAL A 85 -8.71 -10.40 -1.73
N ALA A 86 -8.42 -11.35 -2.62
CA ALA A 86 -8.05 -11.03 -4.00
C ALA A 86 -9.20 -10.36 -4.76
N GLU A 87 -10.43 -10.80 -4.51
CA GLU A 87 -11.62 -10.21 -5.13
C GLU A 87 -11.86 -8.80 -4.64
N THR A 88 -11.73 -8.58 -3.32
CA THR A 88 -11.88 -7.25 -2.72
C THR A 88 -10.84 -6.30 -3.29
N LEU A 89 -9.60 -6.76 -3.41
CA LEU A 89 -8.51 -5.97 -3.96
C LEU A 89 -8.76 -5.61 -5.43
N ARG A 90 -9.22 -6.58 -6.21
CA ARG A 90 -9.55 -6.36 -7.63
C ARG A 90 -10.66 -5.32 -7.77
N GLY A 91 -11.70 -5.42 -6.95
CA GLY A 91 -12.80 -4.47 -6.93
C GLY A 91 -12.33 -3.06 -6.60
N ALA A 92 -11.42 -2.92 -5.62
CA ALA A 92 -10.86 -1.63 -5.25
C ALA A 92 -10.05 -1.01 -6.40
N LEU A 93 -9.31 -1.82 -7.15
CA LEU A 93 -8.53 -1.33 -8.30
C LEU A 93 -9.42 -0.92 -9.46
N LEU A 94 -10.48 -1.68 -9.71
CA LEU A 94 -11.40 -1.38 -10.81
C LEU A 94 -12.31 -0.19 -10.49
N ALA A 95 -12.65 -0.01 -9.21
CA ALA A 95 -13.50 1.10 -8.77
C ALA A 95 -12.74 2.43 -8.67
N GLY A 96 -11.43 2.35 -8.60
CA GLY A 96 -10.58 3.53 -8.51
C GLY A 96 -10.27 4.14 -9.83
#